data_387c8dc1dcdca4ae7872b6ee523c3377
#
_entry.id   387c8dc1dcdca4ae7872b6ee523c3377
#
_cell.length_a   1.000
_cell.length_b   1.000
_cell.length_c   1.000
_cell.angle_alpha   90.00
_cell.angle_beta   90.00
_cell.angle_gamma   90.00
#
_symmetry.space_group_name_H-M   'P 1'
#
loop_
_entity.id
_entity.type
_entity.pdbx_description
1 polymer ?
#
loop_
_entity_poly.entity_id
_entity_poly.type
_entity_poly.pdbx_seq_one_letter_code
_entity_poly.pdbx_strand_id
1 'polypeptide(L)'
;MQNKGFVKVFAVLLTLVCLFYLSFSFVTQHYNSKAAEYAGGDPAKESAYLDSLSTQKVWLGYTLKQCREMEISLGLDLKGGMNVVLELNVADVIRSLSNNNQDENFNKALDLAYAHQATSQKDFIDLFAEEYKKLDSGARLSAIFSTFELKDKITPQSSDAQVVSVLKQELQSAIDNSFNVLRTRIDRFGVVSPNIQRLETAGRILVELPGVKEPERVRKLLQGSANLEFWETYKLPEIYQQLVAADNVLATILSKETSADSVATDNVEKIADAADANVSEADSLLAELGQDKKDTEANQSMEEFAKQHPLFALLQISQYNGQLSPGSTVGIAQAKDMEKISEYLNMKQVKEVLPRNLALKWGVKAIDDKEQFFELYALKVTNRDGSPALGGDVVTDANADFMQQAGRSEQMVNMVMNAEGSKAWARLTKENIGRQIAIVLDEMVYSAPNVNDEITGGRSQITGHFTPEEAKDLANVLKSGKMAASVHIVQEDVVGPSLGQEAINAGVISFVLALVLLMVYMCAFYGLVPGLIADGALVLNIFFTMGILASFQAVLTLPGIAGMVLTLGMAVDANVLIYERTKEELRAGKSLGKAIADGYSNAFSAIFDSNLTSIITGIVLFYFGTGPIRGFA
;
A
#
# COMPACT_ATOMS: atom_id res chain seq x y z
N MET A 1 -15.80 -39.12 -39.84
CA MET A 1 -14.37 -39.42 -40.12
C MET A 1 -13.51 -38.58 -39.15
N GLN A 2 -13.01 -39.18 -38.10
CA GLN A 2 -12.07 -38.50 -37.23
C GLN A 2 -10.76 -38.32 -37.99
N ASN A 3 -10.33 -37.07 -38.14
CA ASN A 3 -9.10 -36.76 -38.85
C ASN A 3 -7.92 -37.11 -37.89
N LYS A 4 -7.52 -38.40 -37.87
CA LYS A 4 -6.47 -38.96 -36.99
C LYS A 4 -5.16 -38.14 -37.02
N GLY A 5 -4.89 -37.48 -38.18
CA GLY A 5 -3.76 -36.56 -38.32
C GLY A 5 -3.90 -35.29 -37.49
N PHE A 6 -5.06 -34.68 -37.48
CA PHE A 6 -5.32 -33.46 -36.72
C PHE A 6 -5.14 -33.67 -35.21
N VAL A 7 -5.69 -34.76 -34.65
CA VAL A 7 -5.57 -35.07 -33.22
C VAL A 7 -4.10 -35.28 -32.81
N LYS A 8 -3.31 -35.97 -33.66
CA LYS A 8 -1.87 -36.16 -33.40
C LYS A 8 -1.11 -34.83 -33.42
N VAL A 9 -1.35 -34.00 -34.43
CA VAL A 9 -0.70 -32.68 -34.52
C VAL A 9 -1.08 -31.81 -33.35
N PHE A 10 -2.36 -31.79 -32.98
CA PHE A 10 -2.84 -31.04 -31.83
C PHE A 10 -2.20 -31.51 -30.51
N ALA A 11 -2.13 -32.83 -30.29
CA ALA A 11 -1.49 -33.38 -29.08
C ALA A 11 0.01 -33.03 -28.98
N VAL A 12 0.72 -33.12 -30.12
CA VAL A 12 2.14 -32.74 -30.17
C VAL A 12 2.32 -31.25 -29.90
N LEU A 13 1.51 -30.39 -30.51
CA LEU A 13 1.57 -28.94 -30.32
C LEU A 13 1.26 -28.58 -28.85
N LEU A 14 0.21 -29.15 -28.27
CA LEU A 14 -0.13 -28.96 -26.88
C LEU A 14 0.99 -29.38 -25.94
N THR A 15 1.61 -30.54 -26.21
CA THR A 15 2.76 -31.04 -25.43
C THR A 15 3.93 -30.04 -25.48
N LEU A 16 4.24 -29.49 -26.66
CA LEU A 16 5.31 -28.51 -26.83
C LEU A 16 5.01 -27.20 -26.07
N VAL A 17 3.78 -26.72 -26.11
CA VAL A 17 3.32 -25.55 -25.38
C VAL A 17 3.44 -25.78 -23.85
N CYS A 18 2.96 -26.93 -23.38
CA CYS A 18 3.08 -27.28 -21.94
C CYS A 18 4.53 -27.38 -21.50
N LEU A 19 5.41 -28.02 -22.27
CA LEU A 19 6.84 -28.10 -21.98
C LEU A 19 7.49 -26.71 -21.94
N PHE A 20 7.12 -25.84 -22.88
CA PHE A 20 7.64 -24.47 -22.92
C PHE A 20 7.27 -23.69 -21.64
N TYR A 21 5.99 -23.65 -21.24
CA TYR A 21 5.59 -22.91 -20.04
C TYR A 21 6.11 -23.55 -18.75
N LEU A 22 6.08 -24.86 -18.61
CA LEU A 22 6.61 -25.52 -17.43
C LEU A 22 8.14 -25.34 -17.28
N SER A 23 8.86 -25.13 -18.38
CA SER A 23 10.32 -24.90 -18.33
C SER A 23 10.68 -23.63 -17.53
N PHE A 24 9.83 -22.61 -17.51
CA PHE A 24 10.08 -21.40 -16.74
C PHE A 24 10.10 -21.67 -15.24
N SER A 25 9.19 -22.50 -14.72
CA SER A 25 9.17 -22.88 -13.30
C SER A 25 10.45 -23.64 -12.87
N PHE A 26 11.00 -24.49 -13.74
CA PHE A 26 12.27 -25.15 -13.46
C PHE A 26 13.46 -24.20 -13.45
N VAL A 27 13.48 -23.24 -14.37
CA VAL A 27 14.55 -22.24 -14.46
C VAL A 27 14.54 -21.34 -13.23
N THR A 28 13.38 -20.81 -12.85
CA THR A 28 13.25 -19.93 -11.67
C THR A 28 13.59 -20.67 -10.38
N GLN A 29 13.16 -21.91 -10.22
CA GLN A 29 13.52 -22.74 -9.08
C GLN A 29 15.04 -22.97 -8.98
N HIS A 30 15.70 -23.22 -10.11
CA HIS A 30 17.15 -23.39 -10.15
C HIS A 30 17.89 -22.14 -9.69
N TYR A 31 17.50 -20.96 -10.16
CA TYR A 31 18.14 -19.70 -9.75
C TYR A 31 17.80 -19.31 -8.31
N ASN A 32 16.60 -19.59 -7.82
CA ASN A 32 16.23 -19.39 -6.43
C ASN A 32 17.06 -20.29 -5.49
N SER A 33 17.27 -21.57 -5.85
CA SER A 33 18.13 -22.47 -5.06
C SER A 33 19.57 -21.98 -5.03
N LYS A 34 20.12 -21.50 -6.14
CA LYS A 34 21.47 -20.90 -6.17
C LYS A 34 21.56 -19.62 -5.34
N ALA A 35 20.54 -18.79 -5.35
CA ALA A 35 20.49 -17.56 -4.54
C ALA A 35 20.48 -17.89 -3.05
N ALA A 36 19.70 -18.88 -2.63
CA ALA A 36 19.65 -19.35 -1.25
C ALA A 36 21.00 -19.93 -0.78
N GLU A 37 21.67 -20.70 -1.65
CA GLU A 37 23.02 -21.22 -1.39
C GLU A 37 24.05 -20.10 -1.25
N TYR A 38 24.03 -19.11 -2.16
CA TYR A 38 24.92 -17.94 -2.11
C TYR A 38 24.69 -17.08 -0.86
N ALA A 39 23.44 -16.91 -0.47
CA ALA A 39 23.05 -16.08 0.67
C ALA A 39 23.41 -16.68 2.03
N GLY A 40 23.55 -18.01 2.13
CA GLY A 40 23.88 -18.68 3.39
C GLY A 40 22.89 -18.38 4.53
N GLY A 41 21.63 -18.07 4.20
CA GLY A 41 20.57 -17.73 5.15
C GLY A 41 20.38 -16.22 5.40
N ASP A 42 21.11 -15.36 4.69
CA ASP A 42 20.96 -13.89 4.75
C ASP A 42 19.97 -13.41 3.67
N PRO A 43 18.74 -12.95 4.04
CA PRO A 43 17.73 -12.54 3.07
C PRO A 43 18.14 -11.35 2.19
N ALA A 44 18.97 -10.43 2.73
CA ALA A 44 19.42 -9.26 1.99
C ALA A 44 20.38 -9.64 0.85
N LYS A 45 21.29 -10.59 1.10
CA LYS A 45 22.19 -11.12 0.07
C LYS A 45 21.45 -11.93 -0.99
N GLU A 46 20.43 -12.70 -0.57
CA GLU A 46 19.57 -13.45 -1.49
C GLU A 46 18.87 -12.50 -2.48
N SER A 47 18.25 -11.45 -1.96
CA SER A 47 17.54 -10.47 -2.79
C SER A 47 18.50 -9.71 -3.71
N ALA A 48 19.65 -9.25 -3.21
CA ALA A 48 20.66 -8.56 -4.01
C ALA A 48 21.21 -9.44 -5.16
N TYR A 49 21.42 -10.74 -4.91
CA TYR A 49 21.83 -11.68 -5.94
C TYR A 49 20.75 -11.85 -7.02
N LEU A 50 19.51 -12.02 -6.63
CA LEU A 50 18.39 -12.17 -7.55
C LEU A 50 18.11 -10.88 -8.35
N ASP A 51 18.25 -9.72 -7.73
CA ASP A 51 18.14 -8.42 -8.39
C ASP A 51 19.25 -8.21 -9.43
N SER A 52 20.48 -8.63 -9.14
CA SER A 52 21.59 -8.56 -10.10
C SER A 52 21.35 -9.40 -11.36
N LEU A 53 20.57 -10.48 -11.24
CA LEU A 53 20.20 -11.38 -12.34
C LEU A 53 18.88 -10.99 -13.02
N SER A 54 18.10 -10.09 -12.42
CA SER A 54 16.74 -9.75 -12.88
C SER A 54 16.69 -9.26 -14.33
N THR A 55 17.73 -8.54 -14.77
CA THR A 55 17.87 -8.01 -16.13
C THR A 55 18.68 -8.90 -17.07
N GLN A 56 19.31 -9.95 -16.56
CA GLN A 56 20.12 -10.86 -17.38
C GLN A 56 19.23 -11.89 -18.10
N LYS A 57 19.55 -12.19 -19.34
CA LYS A 57 18.90 -13.24 -20.13
C LYS A 57 19.35 -14.60 -19.63
N VAL A 58 18.43 -15.36 -19.02
CA VAL A 58 18.73 -16.63 -18.36
C VAL A 58 18.20 -17.87 -19.12
N TRP A 59 17.10 -17.71 -19.90
CA TRP A 59 16.45 -18.82 -20.62
C TRP A 59 15.82 -18.36 -21.92
N LEU A 60 16.16 -18.99 -23.05
CA LEU A 60 15.58 -18.73 -24.38
C LEU A 60 15.48 -17.25 -24.77
N GLY A 61 16.34 -16.39 -24.22
CA GLY A 61 16.34 -14.95 -24.44
C GLY A 61 15.49 -14.15 -23.45
N TYR A 62 14.77 -14.80 -22.55
CA TYR A 62 14.01 -14.19 -21.46
C TYR A 62 14.89 -13.85 -20.27
N THR A 63 14.60 -12.74 -19.60
CA THR A 63 15.27 -12.35 -18.35
C THR A 63 14.72 -13.15 -17.16
N LEU A 64 15.44 -13.18 -16.03
CA LEU A 64 14.95 -13.87 -14.82
C LEU A 64 13.62 -13.30 -14.35
N LYS A 65 13.43 -11.97 -14.47
CA LYS A 65 12.15 -11.31 -14.15
C LYS A 65 11.02 -11.83 -15.04
N GLN A 66 11.23 -11.91 -16.35
CA GLN A 66 10.23 -12.44 -17.28
C GLN A 66 9.95 -13.93 -17.05
N CYS A 67 10.97 -14.72 -16.67
CA CYS A 67 10.75 -16.11 -16.32
C CYS A 67 9.86 -16.26 -15.08
N ARG A 68 10.03 -15.38 -14.07
CA ARG A 68 9.17 -15.35 -12.88
C ARG A 68 7.73 -14.92 -13.16
N GLU A 69 7.53 -14.05 -14.13
CA GLU A 69 6.19 -13.65 -14.58
C GLU A 69 5.45 -14.78 -15.30
N MET A 70 6.20 -15.74 -15.90
CA MET A 70 5.67 -16.89 -16.65
C MET A 70 5.67 -18.21 -15.88
N GLU A 71 6.22 -18.25 -14.66
CA GLU A 71 6.15 -19.46 -13.82
C GLU A 71 4.74 -19.69 -13.26
N ILE A 72 4.48 -20.90 -12.77
CA ILE A 72 3.25 -21.18 -12.00
C ILE A 72 3.30 -20.39 -10.71
N SER A 73 2.41 -19.44 -10.56
CA SER A 73 2.29 -18.64 -9.36
C SER A 73 1.64 -19.43 -8.24
N LEU A 74 2.19 -19.33 -7.03
CA LEU A 74 1.62 -19.92 -5.82
C LEU A 74 0.80 -18.87 -5.08
N GLY A 75 -0.40 -19.23 -4.65
CA GLY A 75 -1.28 -18.38 -3.86
C GLY A 75 -0.77 -18.11 -2.46
N LEU A 76 -1.46 -17.20 -1.76
CA LEU A 76 -1.14 -16.80 -0.40
C LEU A 76 -1.06 -18.00 0.56
N ASP A 77 -2.00 -18.95 0.44
CA ASP A 77 -2.09 -20.14 1.28
C ASP A 77 -0.86 -21.05 1.19
N LEU A 78 -0.14 -21.01 0.05
CA LEU A 78 1.01 -21.86 -0.22
C LEU A 78 2.34 -21.14 -0.02
N LYS A 79 2.45 -19.88 -0.44
CA LYS A 79 3.69 -19.11 -0.39
C LYS A 79 3.84 -18.30 0.90
N GLY A 80 2.75 -18.19 1.67
CA GLY A 80 2.64 -17.19 2.72
C GLY A 80 2.52 -15.79 2.13
N GLY A 81 2.48 -14.77 2.96
CA GLY A 81 2.39 -13.39 2.55
C GLY A 81 1.31 -12.62 3.30
N MET A 82 0.71 -11.63 2.66
CA MET A 82 -0.22 -10.71 3.29
C MET A 82 -1.49 -10.55 2.44
N ASN A 83 -2.63 -10.61 3.10
CA ASN A 83 -3.94 -10.27 2.55
C ASN A 83 -4.46 -9.03 3.26
N VAL A 84 -4.87 -8.01 2.51
CA VAL A 84 -5.30 -6.73 3.05
C VAL A 84 -6.57 -6.28 2.36
N VAL A 85 -7.57 -5.89 3.15
CA VAL A 85 -8.73 -5.16 2.67
C VAL A 85 -8.50 -3.68 2.96
N LEU A 86 -8.38 -2.91 1.90
CA LEU A 86 -8.22 -1.47 1.93
C LEU A 86 -9.59 -0.80 1.75
N GLU A 87 -9.84 0.28 2.47
CA GLU A 87 -11.01 1.13 2.31
C GLU A 87 -10.58 2.57 2.05
N LEU A 88 -11.09 3.13 0.96
CA LEU A 88 -10.87 4.52 0.60
C LEU A 88 -11.72 5.42 1.51
N ASN A 89 -11.12 6.45 2.08
CA ASN A 89 -11.85 7.43 2.89
C ASN A 89 -12.71 8.33 1.99
N VAL A 90 -13.97 7.98 1.86
CA VAL A 90 -14.94 8.73 1.03
C VAL A 90 -15.14 10.17 1.55
N ALA A 91 -15.05 10.40 2.86
CA ALA A 91 -15.17 11.74 3.44
C ALA A 91 -14.05 12.66 2.96
N ASP A 92 -12.83 12.16 2.79
CA ASP A 92 -11.70 12.94 2.27
C ASP A 92 -11.91 13.33 0.79
N VAL A 93 -12.52 12.44 0.00
CA VAL A 93 -12.91 12.78 -1.39
C VAL A 93 -13.88 13.95 -1.39
N ILE A 94 -14.92 13.88 -0.56
CA ILE A 94 -15.93 14.95 -0.48
C ILE A 94 -15.34 16.27 0.05
N ARG A 95 -14.43 16.21 1.03
CA ARG A 95 -13.67 17.38 1.51
C ARG A 95 -12.83 18.00 0.40
N SER A 96 -12.12 17.19 -0.36
CA SER A 96 -11.32 17.67 -1.50
C SER A 96 -12.19 18.34 -2.55
N LEU A 97 -13.30 17.72 -2.96
CA LEU A 97 -14.23 18.27 -3.94
C LEU A 97 -14.91 19.58 -3.47
N SER A 98 -15.04 19.80 -2.16
CA SER A 98 -15.53 21.05 -1.57
C SER A 98 -14.44 22.14 -1.42
N ASN A 99 -13.23 21.89 -1.94
CA ASN A 99 -12.05 22.73 -1.73
C ASN A 99 -11.71 22.92 -0.25
N ASN A 100 -11.74 21.80 0.52
CA ASN A 100 -11.46 21.77 1.96
C ASN A 100 -12.32 22.77 2.77
N ASN A 101 -13.63 22.80 2.51
CA ASN A 101 -14.56 23.70 3.17
C ASN A 101 -14.50 23.53 4.69
N GLN A 102 -14.35 24.66 5.41
CA GLN A 102 -14.22 24.72 6.87
C GLN A 102 -15.56 24.93 7.58
N ASP A 103 -16.68 24.87 6.87
CA ASP A 103 -18.02 25.01 7.46
C ASP A 103 -18.26 23.92 8.53
N GLU A 104 -18.68 24.35 9.72
CA GLU A 104 -18.87 23.46 10.87
C GLU A 104 -20.00 22.45 10.61
N ASN A 105 -21.09 22.86 9.97
CA ASN A 105 -22.23 21.98 9.65
C ASN A 105 -21.83 20.95 8.59
N PHE A 106 -20.99 21.36 7.61
CA PHE A 106 -20.46 20.48 6.59
C PHE A 106 -19.60 19.36 7.21
N ASN A 107 -18.66 19.72 8.09
CA ASN A 107 -17.78 18.76 8.75
C ASN A 107 -18.57 17.83 9.70
N LYS A 108 -19.51 18.37 10.48
CA LYS A 108 -20.40 17.56 11.32
C LYS A 108 -21.26 16.58 10.51
N ALA A 109 -21.74 16.99 9.34
CA ALA A 109 -22.52 16.13 8.46
C ALA A 109 -21.69 14.96 7.92
N LEU A 110 -20.42 15.19 7.59
CA LEU A 110 -19.49 14.14 7.17
C LEU A 110 -19.23 13.13 8.30
N ASP A 111 -19.00 13.61 9.53
CA ASP A 111 -18.74 12.76 10.68
C ASP A 111 -19.97 11.92 11.06
N LEU A 112 -21.17 12.50 11.01
CA LEU A 112 -22.43 11.78 11.23
C LEU A 112 -22.71 10.74 10.13
N ALA A 113 -22.47 11.09 8.87
CA ALA A 113 -22.60 10.14 7.76
C ALA A 113 -21.67 8.95 7.91
N TYR A 114 -20.43 9.20 8.33
CA TYR A 114 -19.45 8.13 8.61
C TYR A 114 -19.91 7.22 9.75
N ALA A 115 -20.41 7.78 10.84
CA ALA A 115 -20.96 7.00 11.96
C ALA A 115 -22.18 6.16 11.56
N HIS A 116 -23.05 6.68 10.70
CA HIS A 116 -24.25 5.99 10.23
C HIS A 116 -23.97 4.96 9.12
N GLN A 117 -22.85 5.05 8.41
CA GLN A 117 -22.48 4.11 7.35
C GLN A 117 -22.41 2.66 7.85
N ALA A 118 -21.93 2.44 9.07
CA ALA A 118 -21.81 1.11 9.67
C ALA A 118 -23.17 0.42 9.90
N THR A 119 -24.27 1.20 10.02
CA THR A 119 -25.62 0.70 10.35
C THR A 119 -26.62 0.84 9.20
N SER A 120 -26.24 1.45 8.09
CA SER A 120 -27.09 1.75 6.94
C SER A 120 -26.64 1.02 5.68
N GLN A 121 -27.58 0.63 4.82
CA GLN A 121 -27.31 0.11 3.48
C GLN A 121 -27.26 1.21 2.40
N LYS A 122 -27.44 2.49 2.79
CA LYS A 122 -27.39 3.60 1.85
C LYS A 122 -25.95 3.97 1.51
N ASP A 123 -25.75 4.53 0.31
CA ASP A 123 -24.46 5.09 -0.08
C ASP A 123 -24.05 6.24 0.83
N PHE A 124 -22.77 6.40 1.09
CA PHE A 124 -22.21 7.45 1.94
C PHE A 124 -22.64 8.85 1.51
N ILE A 125 -22.69 9.13 0.20
CA ILE A 125 -23.07 10.44 -0.33
C ILE A 125 -24.54 10.74 -0.05
N ASP A 126 -25.42 9.74 -0.12
CA ASP A 126 -26.84 9.90 0.24
C ASP A 126 -26.99 10.18 1.73
N LEU A 127 -26.26 9.45 2.59
CA LEU A 127 -26.24 9.70 4.03
C LEU A 127 -25.73 11.11 4.36
N PHE A 128 -24.62 11.50 3.74
CA PHE A 128 -24.08 12.87 3.91
C PHE A 128 -25.09 13.96 3.52
N ALA A 129 -25.75 13.81 2.37
CA ALA A 129 -26.75 14.77 1.92
C ALA A 129 -27.95 14.84 2.85
N GLU A 130 -28.41 13.70 3.41
CA GLU A 130 -29.47 13.64 4.41
C GLU A 130 -29.06 14.31 5.72
N GLU A 131 -27.87 14.02 6.26
CA GLU A 131 -27.38 14.59 7.52
C GLU A 131 -27.11 16.08 7.39
N TYR A 132 -26.53 16.52 6.27
CA TYR A 132 -26.32 17.94 6.01
C TYR A 132 -27.63 18.74 5.98
N LYS A 133 -28.68 18.18 5.33
CA LYS A 133 -29.99 18.79 5.27
C LYS A 133 -30.74 18.80 6.61
N LYS A 134 -30.43 17.86 7.53
CA LYS A 134 -30.97 17.87 8.90
C LYS A 134 -30.32 18.96 9.75
N LEU A 135 -29.04 19.24 9.56
CA LEU A 135 -28.29 20.26 10.29
C LEU A 135 -28.64 21.66 9.80
N ASP A 136 -28.85 21.82 8.51
CA ASP A 136 -29.26 23.09 7.90
C ASP A 136 -30.32 22.87 6.80
N SER A 137 -31.58 23.06 7.17
CA SER A 137 -32.72 22.85 6.28
C SER A 137 -32.82 23.86 5.12
N GLY A 138 -32.10 24.97 5.20
CA GLY A 138 -32.04 26.03 4.16
C GLY A 138 -30.83 25.94 3.25
N ALA A 139 -29.84 25.13 3.61
CA ALA A 139 -28.60 25.00 2.87
C ALA A 139 -28.80 24.25 1.54
N ARG A 140 -28.05 24.69 0.54
CA ARG A 140 -27.97 24.03 -0.78
C ARG A 140 -26.60 23.42 -0.96
N LEU A 141 -26.55 22.15 -1.34
CA LEU A 141 -25.29 21.48 -1.67
C LEU A 141 -24.53 22.19 -2.79
N SER A 142 -25.25 22.82 -3.74
CA SER A 142 -24.64 23.60 -4.82
C SER A 142 -23.78 24.77 -4.32
N ALA A 143 -24.09 25.36 -3.15
CA ALA A 143 -23.28 26.44 -2.58
C ALA A 143 -21.90 26.00 -2.13
N ILE A 144 -21.77 24.73 -1.68
CA ILE A 144 -20.50 24.14 -1.24
C ILE A 144 -19.70 23.62 -2.43
N PHE A 145 -20.36 22.94 -3.36
CA PHE A 145 -19.70 22.21 -4.45
C PHE A 145 -19.60 22.97 -5.77
N SER A 146 -19.97 24.27 -5.83
CA SER A 146 -19.67 25.14 -6.98
C SER A 146 -18.20 25.56 -6.99
N THR A 147 -17.29 24.61 -6.88
CA THR A 147 -15.85 24.82 -6.88
C THR A 147 -15.31 25.02 -8.30
N PHE A 148 -14.09 25.53 -8.43
CA PHE A 148 -13.45 25.71 -9.73
C PHE A 148 -13.32 24.38 -10.52
N GLU A 149 -13.07 23.28 -9.82
CA GLU A 149 -12.96 21.95 -10.42
C GLU A 149 -14.30 21.42 -10.96
N LEU A 150 -15.40 21.73 -10.29
CA LEU A 150 -16.73 21.24 -10.64
C LEU A 150 -17.60 22.26 -11.41
N LYS A 151 -17.05 23.43 -11.78
CA LYS A 151 -17.78 24.54 -12.42
C LYS A 151 -18.55 24.16 -13.69
N ASP A 152 -18.02 23.17 -14.44
CA ASP A 152 -18.65 22.71 -15.69
C ASP A 152 -19.77 21.68 -15.44
N LYS A 153 -19.86 21.12 -14.22
CA LYS A 153 -20.82 20.08 -13.83
C LYS A 153 -21.84 20.56 -12.80
N ILE A 154 -21.43 21.47 -11.90
CA ILE A 154 -22.26 22.01 -10.83
C ILE A 154 -22.30 23.54 -10.95
N THR A 155 -23.52 24.10 -11.07
CA THR A 155 -23.77 25.54 -11.04
C THR A 155 -24.47 25.90 -9.73
N PRO A 156 -24.44 27.18 -9.29
CA PRO A 156 -25.18 27.61 -8.10
C PRO A 156 -26.69 27.34 -8.13
N GLN A 157 -27.25 27.09 -9.32
CA GLN A 157 -28.67 26.78 -9.54
C GLN A 157 -28.96 25.29 -9.57
N SER A 158 -27.94 24.43 -9.54
CA SER A 158 -28.11 22.98 -9.57
C SER A 158 -28.90 22.49 -8.35
N SER A 159 -29.80 21.53 -8.57
CA SER A 159 -30.57 20.90 -7.48
C SER A 159 -29.68 19.96 -6.67
N ASP A 160 -30.02 19.70 -5.39
CA ASP A 160 -29.27 18.78 -4.53
C ASP A 160 -29.16 17.37 -5.14
N ALA A 161 -30.22 16.89 -5.82
CA ALA A 161 -30.20 15.61 -6.51
C ALA A 161 -29.17 15.56 -7.66
N GLN A 162 -29.03 16.67 -8.40
CA GLN A 162 -27.99 16.77 -9.44
C GLN A 162 -26.60 16.81 -8.83
N VAL A 163 -26.40 17.56 -7.74
CA VAL A 163 -25.12 17.60 -7.02
C VAL A 163 -24.74 16.21 -6.51
N VAL A 164 -25.66 15.51 -5.85
CA VAL A 164 -25.44 14.13 -5.36
C VAL A 164 -25.05 13.19 -6.51
N SER A 165 -25.72 13.30 -7.68
CA SER A 165 -25.38 12.48 -8.84
C SER A 165 -23.96 12.76 -9.36
N VAL A 166 -23.55 14.03 -9.41
CA VAL A 166 -22.20 14.41 -9.82
C VAL A 166 -21.17 13.92 -8.78
N LEU A 167 -21.43 14.09 -7.48
CA LEU A 167 -20.54 13.62 -6.42
C LEU A 167 -20.34 12.11 -6.48
N LYS A 168 -21.39 11.31 -6.75
CA LYS A 168 -21.27 9.85 -6.95
C LYS A 168 -20.38 9.51 -8.13
N GLN A 169 -20.47 10.27 -9.21
CA GLN A 169 -19.64 10.07 -10.40
C GLN A 169 -18.18 10.43 -10.12
N GLU A 170 -17.91 11.53 -9.41
CA GLU A 170 -16.56 11.92 -9.01
C GLU A 170 -15.95 10.93 -8.02
N LEU A 171 -16.76 10.44 -7.06
CA LEU A 171 -16.33 9.39 -6.14
C LEU A 171 -15.91 8.12 -6.90
N GLN A 172 -16.70 7.68 -7.88
CA GLN A 172 -16.34 6.51 -8.70
C GLN A 172 -15.03 6.75 -9.45
N SER A 173 -14.81 7.94 -9.99
CA SER A 173 -13.57 8.33 -10.65
C SER A 173 -12.38 8.32 -9.67
N ALA A 174 -12.59 8.79 -8.44
CA ALA A 174 -11.58 8.77 -7.38
C ALA A 174 -11.21 7.33 -6.97
N ILE A 175 -12.20 6.43 -6.84
CA ILE A 175 -11.99 5.01 -6.58
C ILE A 175 -11.19 4.36 -7.72
N ASP A 176 -11.53 4.65 -8.96
CA ASP A 176 -10.86 4.13 -10.15
C ASP A 176 -9.39 4.59 -10.21
N ASN A 177 -9.15 5.87 -9.92
CA ASN A 177 -7.80 6.41 -9.85
C ASN A 177 -6.98 5.77 -8.72
N SER A 178 -7.52 5.69 -7.51
CA SER A 178 -6.86 5.09 -6.36
C SER A 178 -6.52 3.61 -6.60
N PHE A 179 -7.44 2.86 -7.23
CA PHE A 179 -7.19 1.48 -7.65
C PHE A 179 -5.99 1.38 -8.61
N ASN A 180 -5.91 2.25 -9.62
CA ASN A 180 -4.82 2.26 -10.58
C ASN A 180 -3.48 2.65 -9.94
N VAL A 181 -3.50 3.62 -9.02
CA VAL A 181 -2.31 4.03 -8.26
C VAL A 181 -1.81 2.86 -7.38
N LEU A 182 -2.70 2.22 -6.63
CA LEU A 182 -2.37 1.05 -5.79
C LEU A 182 -1.79 -0.08 -6.63
N ARG A 183 -2.43 -0.40 -7.75
CA ARG A 183 -1.93 -1.42 -8.69
C ARG A 183 -0.51 -1.09 -9.17
N THR A 184 -0.30 0.15 -9.60
CA THR A 184 1.01 0.60 -10.07
C THR A 184 2.09 0.50 -8.97
N ARG A 185 1.75 0.83 -7.72
CA ARG A 185 2.66 0.71 -6.57
C ARG A 185 3.03 -0.75 -6.30
N ILE A 186 2.03 -1.63 -6.28
CA ILE A 186 2.21 -3.06 -6.01
C ILE A 186 3.06 -3.71 -7.11
N ASP A 187 2.78 -3.40 -8.38
CA ASP A 187 3.54 -3.92 -9.53
C ASP A 187 5.03 -3.50 -9.44
N ARG A 188 5.31 -2.28 -8.95
CA ARG A 188 6.69 -1.77 -8.79
C ARG A 188 7.39 -2.27 -7.53
N PHE A 189 6.64 -2.64 -6.52
CA PHE A 189 7.19 -3.22 -5.30
C PHE A 189 7.84 -4.57 -5.57
N GLY A 190 7.45 -5.24 -6.68
CA GLY A 190 8.08 -6.47 -7.15
C GLY A 190 7.50 -7.73 -6.53
N VAL A 191 6.29 -7.67 -6.00
CA VAL A 191 5.54 -8.87 -5.61
C VAL A 191 5.17 -9.65 -6.86
N VAL A 192 5.43 -10.94 -6.85
CA VAL A 192 5.10 -11.82 -7.97
C VAL A 192 3.63 -12.20 -7.88
N SER A 193 2.88 -11.92 -8.95
CA SER A 193 1.46 -12.28 -9.11
C SER A 193 0.56 -11.77 -7.99
N PRO A 194 0.54 -10.45 -7.70
CA PRO A 194 -0.41 -9.88 -6.76
C PRO A 194 -1.83 -10.01 -7.30
N ASN A 195 -2.79 -10.27 -6.41
CA ASN A 195 -4.19 -10.26 -6.75
C ASN A 195 -4.83 -9.00 -6.17
N ILE A 196 -5.39 -8.15 -7.04
CA ILE A 196 -6.02 -6.89 -6.64
C ILE A 196 -7.43 -6.88 -7.19
N GLN A 197 -8.42 -6.86 -6.31
CA GLN A 197 -9.84 -6.93 -6.67
C GLN A 197 -10.63 -5.82 -5.99
N ARG A 198 -11.61 -5.27 -6.71
CA ARG A 198 -12.61 -4.39 -6.10
C ARG A 198 -13.70 -5.25 -5.46
N LEU A 199 -14.07 -4.90 -4.25
CA LEU A 199 -15.19 -5.55 -3.56
C LEU A 199 -16.50 -4.86 -3.92
N GLU A 200 -17.62 -5.54 -3.70
CA GLU A 200 -18.97 -5.01 -3.97
C GLU A 200 -19.28 -3.75 -3.15
N THR A 201 -18.69 -3.65 -1.94
CA THR A 201 -18.79 -2.44 -1.12
C THR A 201 -17.96 -1.33 -1.76
N ALA A 202 -18.61 -0.22 -2.11
CA ALA A 202 -17.96 0.91 -2.74
C ALA A 202 -16.74 1.41 -1.93
N GLY A 203 -15.62 1.59 -2.61
CA GLY A 203 -14.37 2.05 -2.00
C GLY A 203 -13.51 0.98 -1.34
N ARG A 204 -13.92 -0.30 -1.32
CA ARG A 204 -13.10 -1.40 -0.78
C ARG A 204 -12.33 -2.13 -1.88
N ILE A 205 -11.06 -2.38 -1.58
CA ILE A 205 -10.11 -3.04 -2.48
C ILE A 205 -9.44 -4.17 -1.70
N LEU A 206 -9.58 -5.39 -2.20
CA LEU A 206 -8.86 -6.55 -1.71
C LEU A 206 -7.49 -6.62 -2.40
N VAL A 207 -6.44 -6.77 -1.62
CA VAL A 207 -5.06 -6.89 -2.08
C VAL A 207 -4.43 -8.13 -1.45
N GLU A 208 -4.10 -9.11 -2.27
CA GLU A 208 -3.38 -10.30 -1.84
C GLU A 208 -1.95 -10.25 -2.39
N LEU A 209 -0.97 -10.37 -1.51
CA LEU A 209 0.45 -10.21 -1.81
C LEU A 209 1.21 -11.48 -1.41
N PRO A 210 1.25 -12.51 -2.28
CA PRO A 210 1.96 -13.74 -1.97
C PRO A 210 3.47 -13.53 -1.85
N GLY A 211 4.08 -14.18 -0.85
CA GLY A 211 5.53 -14.22 -0.66
C GLY A 211 6.15 -12.93 -0.11
N VAL A 212 5.36 -12.01 0.42
CA VAL A 212 5.85 -10.84 1.14
C VAL A 212 6.50 -11.29 2.46
N LYS A 213 7.74 -10.86 2.68
CA LYS A 213 8.51 -11.16 3.91
C LYS A 213 8.43 -10.02 4.95
N GLU A 214 8.11 -8.80 4.53
CA GLU A 214 8.09 -7.57 5.33
C GLU A 214 6.71 -6.89 5.32
N PRO A 215 5.75 -7.36 6.14
CA PRO A 215 4.39 -6.81 6.16
C PRO A 215 4.34 -5.32 6.51
N GLU A 216 5.17 -4.87 7.45
CA GLU A 216 5.23 -3.46 7.88
C GLU A 216 5.58 -2.50 6.74
N ARG A 217 6.52 -2.89 5.91
CA ARG A 217 6.94 -2.10 4.74
C ARG A 217 5.81 -2.01 3.71
N VAL A 218 5.11 -3.13 3.48
CA VAL A 218 3.94 -3.16 2.60
C VAL A 218 2.81 -2.30 3.14
N ARG A 219 2.54 -2.36 4.44
CA ARG A 219 1.52 -1.55 5.11
C ARG A 219 1.76 -0.07 4.88
N LYS A 220 2.99 0.42 5.11
CA LYS A 220 3.39 1.80 4.83
C LYS A 220 3.20 2.18 3.35
N LEU A 221 3.56 1.28 2.43
CA LEU A 221 3.40 1.51 0.98
C LEU A 221 1.93 1.62 0.55
N LEU A 222 1.06 0.77 1.10
CA LEU A 222 -0.36 0.73 0.74
C LEU A 222 -1.14 1.90 1.34
N GLN A 223 -0.85 2.28 2.58
CA GLN A 223 -1.53 3.38 3.28
C GLN A 223 -1.03 4.76 2.86
N GLY A 224 0.22 4.89 2.40
CA GLY A 224 0.77 6.16 1.98
C GLY A 224 -0.05 6.80 0.86
N SER A 225 -0.54 8.03 1.06
CA SER A 225 -1.32 8.76 0.05
C SER A 225 -0.46 9.26 -1.11
N ALA A 226 0.86 9.32 -0.91
CA ALA A 226 1.85 9.97 -1.78
C ALA A 226 1.54 11.46 -2.00
N ASN A 227 0.97 12.10 -1.00
CA ASN A 227 0.75 13.54 -1.05
C ASN A 227 2.08 14.26 -0.82
N LEU A 228 2.83 14.43 -1.91
CA LEU A 228 4.08 15.18 -1.90
C LEU A 228 3.78 16.69 -1.91
N GLU A 229 4.44 17.40 -1.03
CA GLU A 229 4.23 18.83 -0.84
C GLU A 229 5.59 19.52 -0.66
N PHE A 230 5.75 20.71 -1.27
CA PHE A 230 6.91 21.55 -1.10
C PHE A 230 6.51 22.81 -0.36
N TRP A 231 7.10 23.00 0.84
CA TRP A 231 6.77 24.09 1.73
C TRP A 231 7.93 25.05 1.90
N GLU A 232 7.65 26.34 1.89
CA GLU A 232 8.58 27.31 2.43
C GLU A 232 8.78 27.07 3.93
N THR A 233 9.90 27.50 4.49
CA THR A 233 10.18 27.32 5.91
C THR A 233 10.45 28.64 6.61
N TYR A 234 10.15 28.67 7.91
CA TYR A 234 10.66 29.69 8.81
C TYR A 234 12.05 29.29 9.32
N LYS A 235 12.91 30.26 9.56
CA LYS A 235 14.13 30.06 10.35
C LYS A 235 13.74 30.10 11.83
N LEU A 236 14.35 29.25 12.65
CA LEU A 236 14.05 29.20 14.09
C LEU A 236 14.13 30.58 14.79
N PRO A 237 15.15 31.43 14.52
CA PRO A 237 15.20 32.78 15.13
C PRO A 237 14.00 33.67 14.79
N GLU A 238 13.32 33.44 13.66
CA GLU A 238 12.17 34.24 13.23
C GLU A 238 10.91 33.97 14.06
N ILE A 239 10.79 32.77 14.67
CA ILE A 239 9.61 32.31 15.41
C ILE A 239 9.88 32.02 16.90
N TYR A 240 11.13 32.14 17.34
CA TYR A 240 11.52 31.74 18.70
C TYR A 240 10.76 32.51 19.79
N GLN A 241 10.57 33.83 19.61
CA GLN A 241 9.83 34.65 20.59
C GLN A 241 8.36 34.21 20.73
N GLN A 242 7.74 33.82 19.60
CA GLN A 242 6.36 33.30 19.59
C GLN A 242 6.27 31.93 20.27
N LEU A 243 7.31 31.09 20.13
CA LEU A 243 7.37 29.81 20.85
C LEU A 243 7.53 30.00 22.37
N VAL A 244 8.33 30.97 22.79
CA VAL A 244 8.43 31.35 24.22
C VAL A 244 7.10 31.87 24.76
N ALA A 245 6.41 32.72 23.99
CA ALA A 245 5.09 33.19 24.36
C ALA A 245 4.04 32.03 24.41
N ALA A 246 4.13 31.08 23.51
CA ALA A 246 3.29 29.87 23.51
C ALA A 246 3.53 28.99 24.74
N ASP A 247 4.80 28.83 25.16
CA ASP A 247 5.19 28.10 26.36
C ASP A 247 4.64 28.76 27.63
N ASN A 248 4.72 30.08 27.73
CA ASN A 248 4.15 30.86 28.86
C ASN A 248 2.61 30.73 28.93
N VAL A 249 1.92 30.72 27.79
CA VAL A 249 0.47 30.48 27.74
C VAL A 249 0.13 29.07 28.21
N LEU A 250 0.90 28.07 27.81
CA LEU A 250 0.74 26.68 28.26
C LEU A 250 0.95 26.53 29.76
N ALA A 251 2.01 27.14 30.30
CA ALA A 251 2.24 27.15 31.73
C ALA A 251 1.06 27.73 32.51
N THR A 252 0.45 28.80 31.98
CA THR A 252 -0.74 29.43 32.59
C THR A 252 -1.98 28.53 32.52
N ILE A 253 -2.18 27.80 31.44
CA ILE A 253 -3.32 26.88 31.25
C ILE A 253 -3.17 25.68 32.20
N LEU A 254 -2.01 25.03 32.21
CA LEU A 254 -1.75 23.84 33.00
C LEU A 254 -1.73 24.14 34.50
N SER A 255 -1.27 25.34 34.91
CA SER A 255 -1.35 25.79 36.33
C SER A 255 -2.80 26.03 36.79
N LYS A 256 -3.69 26.47 35.87
CA LYS A 256 -5.13 26.62 36.17
C LYS A 256 -5.85 25.28 36.24
N GLU A 257 -5.50 24.31 35.40
CA GLU A 257 -6.07 22.95 35.45
C GLU A 257 -5.67 22.22 36.74
N THR A 258 -4.42 22.41 37.21
CA THR A 258 -3.97 21.86 38.48
C THR A 258 -4.61 22.59 39.70
N SER A 259 -5.12 23.81 39.50
CA SER A 259 -5.80 24.63 40.50
C SER A 259 -7.34 24.56 40.42
N ALA A 260 -7.90 23.86 39.42
CA ALA A 260 -9.34 23.82 39.16
C ALA A 260 -10.14 22.91 40.10
N ASP A 261 -9.54 22.40 41.20
CA ASP A 261 -10.31 21.95 42.37
C ASP A 261 -10.74 23.11 43.29
N SER A 262 -10.48 24.38 42.94
CA SER A 262 -11.03 25.55 43.63
C SER A 262 -11.14 26.80 42.75
N VAL A 263 -12.39 27.15 42.41
CA VAL A 263 -12.97 28.50 42.16
C VAL A 263 -12.59 29.29 40.89
N ALA A 264 -13.65 29.71 40.23
CA ALA A 264 -13.85 30.45 38.99
C ALA A 264 -13.32 31.89 38.91
N THR A 265 -13.16 32.32 37.65
CA THR A 265 -13.35 33.66 37.02
C THR A 265 -12.34 34.79 37.28
N ASP A 266 -12.07 35.42 36.14
CA ASP A 266 -11.52 36.74 35.85
C ASP A 266 -10.00 36.89 35.72
N ASN A 267 -9.55 36.96 34.45
CA ASN A 267 -8.57 37.94 33.95
C ASN A 267 -7.92 37.50 32.64
N VAL A 268 -8.63 37.69 31.50
CA VAL A 268 -8.08 37.45 30.15
C VAL A 268 -7.64 38.75 29.44
N GLU A 269 -7.94 39.92 30.00
CA GLU A 269 -7.75 41.21 29.30
C GLU A 269 -6.39 41.89 29.47
N LYS A 270 -5.41 41.29 30.18
CA LYS A 270 -4.12 41.98 30.49
C LYS A 270 -2.87 41.40 29.83
N ILE A 271 -3.00 40.43 28.92
CA ILE A 271 -1.82 39.72 28.37
C ILE A 271 -1.33 40.30 27.03
N ALA A 272 -2.10 41.17 26.40
CA ALA A 272 -1.75 41.74 25.07
C ALA A 272 -0.66 42.84 25.11
N ASP A 273 -0.39 43.45 26.27
CA ASP A 273 0.58 44.54 26.38
C ASP A 273 1.99 44.15 26.92
N ALA A 274 2.24 42.86 27.10
CA ALA A 274 3.52 42.38 27.65
C ALA A 274 4.57 41.94 26.58
N ALA A 275 4.28 42.14 25.29
CA ALA A 275 5.15 41.69 24.21
C ALA A 275 6.46 42.49 24.03
N ASP A 276 6.59 43.67 24.65
CA ASP A 276 7.76 44.55 24.48
C ASP A 276 8.82 44.48 25.61
N ALA A 277 8.62 43.66 26.65
CA ALA A 277 9.50 43.64 27.82
C ALA A 277 10.48 42.46 27.93
N ASN A 278 10.42 41.44 27.02
CA ASN A 278 11.05 40.14 27.27
C ASN A 278 12.28 39.78 26.43
N VAL A 279 13.09 40.73 25.96
CA VAL A 279 14.41 40.42 25.33
C VAL A 279 15.39 39.81 26.33
N SER A 280 15.29 40.15 27.63
CA SER A 280 16.20 39.63 28.65
C SER A 280 15.86 38.24 29.20
N GLU A 281 14.59 37.82 29.12
CA GLU A 281 14.16 36.48 29.55
C GLU A 281 14.50 35.40 28.51
N ALA A 282 14.43 35.71 27.21
CA ALA A 282 14.78 34.80 26.15
C ALA A 282 16.27 34.42 26.15
N ASP A 283 17.16 35.40 26.43
CA ASP A 283 18.60 35.16 26.54
C ASP A 283 18.96 34.39 27.81
N SER A 284 18.21 34.58 28.92
CA SER A 284 18.35 33.84 30.18
C SER A 284 17.94 32.37 30.01
N LEU A 285 16.84 32.10 29.30
CA LEU A 285 16.36 30.75 28.98
C LEU A 285 17.33 29.96 28.09
N LEU A 286 17.95 30.61 27.10
CA LEU A 286 19.00 30.02 26.27
C LEU A 286 20.23 29.59 27.07
N ALA A 287 20.62 30.38 28.06
CA ALA A 287 21.74 30.06 28.94
C ALA A 287 21.42 28.88 29.88
N GLU A 288 20.18 28.73 30.31
CA GLU A 288 19.73 27.66 31.20
C GLU A 288 19.53 26.32 30.48
N LEU A 289 19.06 26.34 29.22
CA LEU A 289 18.93 25.15 28.36
C LEU A 289 20.28 24.55 27.93
N GLY A 290 21.37 25.31 27.96
CA GLY A 290 22.72 24.91 27.56
C GLY A 290 23.60 24.27 28.62
N GLN A 291 23.15 24.12 29.90
CA GLN A 291 23.96 23.57 30.97
C GLN A 291 23.62 22.11 31.29
N ASP A 292 24.54 21.20 30.93
CA ASP A 292 24.59 19.82 31.45
C ASP A 292 24.90 19.88 33.00
N LYS A 293 23.88 19.81 33.83
CA LYS A 293 24.04 19.63 35.28
C LYS A 293 24.04 18.16 35.65
N LYS A 294 25.14 17.70 36.21
CA LYS A 294 25.31 16.36 36.78
C LYS A 294 24.62 16.25 38.14
N ASP A 295 23.80 15.22 38.25
CA ASP A 295 23.41 14.35 39.38
C ASP A 295 22.96 14.93 40.74
N THR A 296 21.78 14.49 41.15
CA THR A 296 21.12 14.36 42.47
C THR A 296 20.32 15.54 43.07
N GLU A 297 20.48 16.77 42.67
CA GLU A 297 19.51 17.87 42.94
C GLU A 297 18.56 18.09 41.72
N ALA A 298 18.78 17.33 40.65
CA ALA A 298 18.18 17.53 39.32
C ALA A 298 16.69 17.22 39.25
N ASN A 299 16.14 16.32 40.08
CA ASN A 299 14.73 15.92 39.91
C ASN A 299 13.73 16.99 40.40
N GLN A 300 14.02 17.70 41.47
CA GLN A 300 13.15 18.78 41.95
C GLN A 300 13.23 20.00 41.02
N SER A 301 14.43 20.33 40.51
CA SER A 301 14.61 21.42 39.55
C SER A 301 14.00 21.12 38.18
N MET A 302 13.97 19.85 37.74
CA MET A 302 13.30 19.44 36.51
C MET A 302 11.77 19.52 36.61
N GLU A 303 11.18 19.13 37.72
CA GLU A 303 9.74 19.28 37.93
C GLU A 303 9.29 20.75 38.02
N GLU A 304 10.09 21.61 38.62
CA GLU A 304 9.84 23.06 38.64
C GLU A 304 10.00 23.67 37.25
N PHE A 305 11.04 23.29 36.52
CA PHE A 305 11.25 23.70 35.14
C PHE A 305 10.08 23.24 34.22
N ALA A 306 9.63 22.00 34.35
CA ALA A 306 8.50 21.47 33.57
C ALA A 306 7.16 22.18 33.88
N LYS A 307 6.99 22.73 35.08
CA LYS A 307 5.82 23.56 35.47
C LYS A 307 5.90 24.96 34.85
N GLN A 308 7.09 25.54 34.80
CA GLN A 308 7.32 26.88 34.25
C GLN A 308 7.41 26.87 32.73
N HIS A 309 7.98 25.81 32.15
CA HIS A 309 8.25 25.66 30.70
C HIS A 309 7.78 24.32 30.19
N PRO A 310 6.44 24.07 30.14
CA PRO A 310 5.88 22.77 29.81
C PRO A 310 6.18 22.32 28.36
N LEU A 311 6.33 23.26 27.43
CA LEU A 311 6.70 22.96 26.05
C LEU A 311 8.18 22.60 25.95
N PHE A 312 9.05 23.43 26.53
CA PHE A 312 10.51 23.25 26.44
C PHE A 312 11.05 22.14 27.33
N ALA A 313 10.29 21.67 28.29
CA ALA A 313 10.61 20.45 29.04
C ALA A 313 10.49 19.17 28.19
N LEU A 314 9.64 19.20 27.15
CA LEU A 314 9.41 18.06 26.22
C LEU A 314 10.13 18.27 24.89
N LEU A 315 10.25 19.51 24.42
CA LEU A 315 10.85 19.89 23.15
C LEU A 315 12.20 20.59 23.38
N GLN A 316 13.28 19.89 23.12
CA GLN A 316 14.62 20.47 23.19
C GLN A 316 14.88 21.37 21.97
N ILE A 317 15.03 22.66 22.18
CA ILE A 317 15.25 23.65 21.11
C ILE A 317 16.57 23.39 20.38
N SER A 318 16.53 23.48 19.06
CA SER A 318 17.69 23.26 18.20
C SER A 318 18.72 24.38 18.32
N GLN A 319 19.93 24.06 18.80
CA GLN A 319 21.04 25.01 18.98
C GLN A 319 22.26 24.59 18.15
N TYR A 320 22.97 25.59 17.65
CA TYR A 320 24.25 25.41 16.95
C TYR A 320 25.29 26.38 17.56
N ASN A 321 26.37 25.83 18.13
CA ASN A 321 27.41 26.60 18.81
C ASN A 321 26.87 27.53 19.92
N GLY A 322 25.85 27.10 20.69
CA GLY A 322 25.24 27.88 21.76
C GLY A 322 24.33 29.03 21.32
N GLN A 323 24.01 29.08 20.01
CA GLN A 323 23.03 30.01 19.42
C GLN A 323 21.88 29.22 18.79
N LEU A 324 20.74 29.88 18.59
CA LEU A 324 19.62 29.28 17.88
C LEU A 324 20.07 28.77 16.49
N SER A 325 19.65 27.57 16.14
CA SER A 325 19.94 27.01 14.80
C SER A 325 19.43 27.93 13.70
N PRO A 326 20.22 28.24 12.67
CA PRO A 326 19.77 29.07 11.54
C PRO A 326 18.81 28.33 10.60
N GLY A 327 18.54 27.04 10.86
CA GLY A 327 17.67 26.19 10.06
C GLY A 327 16.18 26.32 10.39
N SER A 328 15.39 25.45 9.78
CA SER A 328 13.95 25.34 9.99
C SER A 328 13.56 24.34 11.08
N THR A 329 14.53 23.60 11.64
CA THR A 329 14.33 22.69 12.76
C THR A 329 14.09 23.50 14.03
N VAL A 330 12.90 23.38 14.60
CA VAL A 330 12.51 24.04 15.85
C VAL A 330 13.20 23.40 17.03
N GLY A 331 13.13 22.09 17.11
CA GLY A 331 13.68 21.32 18.21
C GLY A 331 13.55 19.83 17.99
N ILE A 332 13.97 19.09 18.99
CA ILE A 332 14.02 17.64 19.01
C ILE A 332 13.20 17.15 20.20
N ALA A 333 12.39 16.11 19.98
CA ALA A 333 11.60 15.50 21.05
C ALA A 333 11.65 13.98 21.00
N GLN A 334 11.37 13.34 22.14
CA GLN A 334 11.24 11.89 22.19
C GLN A 334 9.94 11.43 21.50
N ALA A 335 9.98 10.27 20.86
CA ALA A 335 8.83 9.68 20.16
C ALA A 335 7.55 9.64 21.03
N LYS A 336 7.68 9.29 22.31
CA LYS A 336 6.56 9.24 23.27
C LYS A 336 5.91 10.59 23.56
N ASP A 337 6.66 11.69 23.35
CA ASP A 337 6.23 13.05 23.69
C ASP A 337 5.67 13.81 22.47
N MET A 338 5.85 13.28 21.25
CA MET A 338 5.42 13.92 20.00
C MET A 338 3.92 14.22 19.98
N GLU A 339 3.08 13.28 20.41
CA GLU A 339 1.63 13.44 20.45
C GLU A 339 1.23 14.55 21.41
N LYS A 340 1.80 14.56 22.61
CA LYS A 340 1.54 15.56 23.64
C LYS A 340 2.00 16.97 23.22
N ILE A 341 3.16 17.08 22.58
CA ILE A 341 3.63 18.35 22.02
C ILE A 341 2.68 18.84 20.93
N SER A 342 2.25 17.94 20.06
CA SER A 342 1.29 18.27 19.00
C SER A 342 -0.06 18.71 19.56
N GLU A 343 -0.54 18.09 20.64
CA GLU A 343 -1.75 18.50 21.35
C GLU A 343 -1.59 19.91 21.94
N TYR A 344 -0.48 20.19 22.63
CA TYR A 344 -0.19 21.50 23.18
C TYR A 344 -0.15 22.61 22.13
N LEU A 345 0.53 22.36 21.00
CA LEU A 345 0.65 23.31 19.90
C LEU A 345 -0.67 23.51 19.15
N ASN A 346 -1.60 22.55 19.23
CA ASN A 346 -2.92 22.63 18.62
C ASN A 346 -3.98 23.29 19.50
N MET A 347 -3.71 23.56 20.76
CA MET A 347 -4.63 24.29 21.66
C MET A 347 -4.98 25.67 21.09
N LYS A 348 -6.26 26.05 21.16
CA LYS A 348 -6.76 27.30 20.57
C LYS A 348 -6.01 28.53 21.07
N GLN A 349 -5.74 28.60 22.38
CA GLN A 349 -5.05 29.73 23.02
C GLN A 349 -3.58 29.82 22.58
N VAL A 350 -2.93 28.68 22.33
CA VAL A 350 -1.55 28.61 21.83
C VAL A 350 -1.49 29.04 20.37
N LYS A 351 -2.44 28.59 19.55
CA LYS A 351 -2.56 29.00 18.14
C LYS A 351 -2.79 30.50 17.95
N GLU A 352 -3.44 31.16 18.89
CA GLU A 352 -3.66 32.61 18.84
C GLU A 352 -2.37 33.44 18.99
N VAL A 353 -1.36 32.88 19.66
CA VAL A 353 -0.06 33.52 19.88
C VAL A 353 0.95 33.19 18.78
N LEU A 354 0.81 32.02 18.15
CA LEU A 354 1.65 31.61 17.04
C LEU A 354 1.25 32.35 15.74
N PRO A 355 2.20 32.56 14.81
CA PRO A 355 1.88 33.14 13.50
C PRO A 355 0.80 32.33 12.78
N ARG A 356 -0.24 32.98 12.25
CA ARG A 356 -1.36 32.31 11.56
C ARG A 356 -0.93 31.47 10.34
N ASN A 357 0.21 31.80 9.78
CA ASN A 357 0.78 31.12 8.63
C ASN A 357 1.94 30.16 9.01
N LEU A 358 2.01 29.76 10.27
CA LEU A 358 2.95 28.74 10.77
C LEU A 358 2.24 27.38 10.79
N ALA A 359 2.87 26.38 10.19
CA ALA A 359 2.53 24.97 10.33
C ALA A 359 3.74 24.22 10.90
N LEU A 360 3.50 23.41 11.92
CA LEU A 360 4.55 22.61 12.55
C LEU A 360 4.34 21.15 12.16
N LYS A 361 5.38 20.52 11.58
CA LYS A 361 5.33 19.11 11.15
C LYS A 361 6.57 18.36 11.62
N TRP A 362 6.38 17.08 11.96
CA TRP A 362 7.45 16.20 12.41
C TRP A 362 8.25 15.63 11.25
N GLY A 363 9.54 15.39 11.49
CA GLY A 363 10.40 14.62 10.59
C GLY A 363 10.01 13.14 10.60
N VAL A 364 10.10 12.49 9.43
CA VAL A 364 9.77 11.07 9.27
C VAL A 364 10.81 10.15 9.92
N LYS A 365 12.05 10.62 10.04
CA LYS A 365 13.17 9.84 10.58
C LYS A 365 13.62 10.36 11.93
N ALA A 366 13.93 9.41 12.79
CA ALA A 366 14.66 9.69 14.01
C ALA A 366 16.11 10.11 13.69
N ILE A 367 16.67 10.95 14.56
CA ILE A 367 18.06 11.41 14.46
C ILE A 367 19.02 10.31 14.92
N ASP A 368 18.55 9.44 15.82
CA ASP A 368 19.34 8.40 16.46
C ASP A 368 19.03 6.99 15.91
N ASP A 369 20.03 6.10 15.98
CA ASP A 369 19.90 4.70 15.54
C ASP A 369 18.87 3.87 16.35
N LYS A 370 18.38 4.41 17.48
CA LYS A 370 17.38 3.78 18.35
C LYS A 370 15.96 4.24 18.07
N GLU A 371 15.76 5.10 17.06
CA GLU A 371 14.48 5.69 16.67
C GLU A 371 13.72 6.37 17.82
N GLN A 372 14.46 7.04 18.72
CA GLN A 372 13.88 7.65 19.92
C GLN A 372 13.63 9.15 19.80
N PHE A 373 14.38 9.86 18.94
CA PHE A 373 14.33 11.33 18.86
C PHE A 373 13.97 11.79 17.45
N PHE A 374 12.96 12.67 17.36
CA PHE A 374 12.45 13.23 16.10
C PHE A 374 12.56 14.75 16.08
N GLU A 375 12.80 15.32 14.89
CA GLU A 375 12.87 16.76 14.66
C GLU A 375 11.49 17.34 14.37
N LEU A 376 11.22 18.52 14.93
CA LEU A 376 10.04 19.33 14.64
C LEU A 376 10.46 20.48 13.71
N TYR A 377 9.75 20.64 12.59
CA TYR A 377 10.05 21.64 11.57
C TYR A 377 9.00 22.74 11.52
N ALA A 378 9.47 23.99 11.28
CA ALA A 378 8.61 25.16 11.10
C ALA A 378 8.37 25.44 9.61
N LEU A 379 7.16 25.17 9.14
CA LEU A 379 6.73 25.41 7.79
C LEU A 379 5.95 26.71 7.67
N LYS A 380 6.05 27.38 6.53
CA LYS A 380 5.36 28.62 6.24
C LYS A 380 4.23 28.37 5.25
N VAL A 381 3.01 28.62 5.68
CA VAL A 381 1.81 28.58 4.84
C VAL A 381 1.75 29.84 3.99
N THR A 382 1.99 29.72 2.70
CA THR A 382 2.06 30.85 1.78
C THR A 382 0.70 31.13 1.13
N ASN A 383 -0.07 30.08 0.87
CA ASN A 383 -1.38 30.18 0.25
C ASN A 383 -2.49 30.42 1.27
N ARG A 384 -3.53 31.21 0.89
CA ARG A 384 -4.64 31.56 1.78
C ARG A 384 -5.57 30.38 2.14
N ASP A 385 -5.58 29.36 1.30
CA ASP A 385 -6.34 28.12 1.47
C ASP A 385 -5.62 27.08 2.33
N GLY A 386 -4.43 27.41 2.86
CA GLY A 386 -3.63 26.49 3.64
C GLY A 386 -2.86 25.44 2.81
N SER A 387 -2.89 25.54 1.49
CA SER A 387 -2.19 24.63 0.60
C SER A 387 -0.67 24.88 0.56
N PRO A 388 0.13 23.87 0.18
CA PRO A 388 1.58 24.01 0.03
C PRO A 388 1.93 25.00 -1.09
N ALA A 389 3.16 25.52 -1.07
CA ALA A 389 3.66 26.41 -2.11
C ALA A 389 3.70 25.72 -3.49
N LEU A 390 3.95 24.39 -3.52
CA LEU A 390 3.88 23.56 -4.70
C LEU A 390 3.46 22.12 -4.31
N GLY A 391 2.51 21.55 -5.03
CA GLY A 391 2.07 20.16 -4.84
C GLY A 391 2.91 19.17 -5.63
N GLY A 392 2.83 17.89 -5.32
CA GLY A 392 3.57 16.81 -5.97
C GLY A 392 2.96 16.33 -7.29
N ASP A 393 1.79 16.81 -7.67
CA ASP A 393 1.12 16.55 -8.94
C ASP A 393 1.95 16.99 -10.17
N VAL A 394 2.88 17.90 -9.96
CA VAL A 394 3.85 18.34 -10.97
C VAL A 394 4.99 17.36 -11.24
N VAL A 395 5.20 16.36 -10.39
CA VAL A 395 6.26 15.34 -10.55
C VAL A 395 5.83 14.30 -11.56
N THR A 396 6.62 14.13 -12.62
CA THR A 396 6.34 13.20 -13.72
C THR A 396 7.16 11.92 -13.64
N ASP A 397 8.34 11.97 -13.05
CA ASP A 397 9.23 10.83 -12.86
C ASP A 397 10.05 10.96 -11.60
N ALA A 398 10.38 9.83 -10.98
CA ALA A 398 11.25 9.77 -9.82
C ALA A 398 12.08 8.47 -9.86
N ASN A 399 13.38 8.56 -9.54
CA ASN A 399 14.28 7.42 -9.55
C ASN A 399 15.22 7.49 -8.35
N ALA A 400 15.41 6.35 -7.68
CA ALA A 400 16.44 6.22 -6.66
C ALA A 400 17.83 6.20 -7.32
N ASP A 401 18.79 6.89 -6.71
CA ASP A 401 20.17 7.01 -7.16
C ASP A 401 21.09 7.14 -5.94
N PHE A 402 22.38 7.15 -6.15
CA PHE A 402 23.34 7.34 -5.08
C PHE A 402 24.35 8.43 -5.45
N MET A 403 24.69 9.28 -4.49
CA MET A 403 25.72 10.29 -4.62
C MET A 403 27.00 9.81 -3.93
N GLN A 404 28.10 9.80 -4.65
CA GLN A 404 29.43 9.63 -4.06
C GLN A 404 29.99 11.00 -3.66
N GLN A 405 29.94 11.32 -2.38
CA GLN A 405 30.53 12.54 -1.85
C GLN A 405 31.51 12.20 -0.71
N ALA A 406 32.73 12.64 -0.84
CA ALA A 406 33.79 12.50 0.18
C ALA A 406 34.01 11.08 0.73
N GLY A 407 33.84 10.03 -0.11
CA GLY A 407 34.06 8.64 0.29
C GLY A 407 32.88 7.97 1.01
N ARG A 408 31.74 8.66 1.10
CA ARG A 408 30.45 8.10 1.55
C ARG A 408 29.48 8.01 0.39
N SER A 409 28.77 6.91 0.29
CA SER A 409 27.67 6.72 -0.65
C SER A 409 26.37 7.07 0.07
N GLU A 410 25.75 8.18 -0.29
CA GLU A 410 24.43 8.56 0.23
C GLU A 410 23.36 8.29 -0.82
N GLN A 411 22.27 7.68 -0.39
CA GLN A 411 21.13 7.43 -1.25
C GLN A 411 20.33 8.71 -1.45
N MET A 412 19.82 8.92 -2.65
CA MET A 412 18.98 10.06 -3.00
C MET A 412 17.86 9.64 -3.96
N VAL A 413 16.83 10.47 -4.02
CA VAL A 413 15.75 10.30 -5.01
C VAL A 413 15.78 11.50 -5.97
N ASN A 414 16.06 11.23 -7.23
CA ASN A 414 15.97 12.21 -8.29
C ASN A 414 14.53 12.37 -8.75
N MET A 415 14.05 13.60 -8.87
CA MET A 415 12.71 13.94 -9.37
C MET A 415 12.78 14.74 -10.65
N VAL A 416 11.80 14.54 -11.52
CA VAL A 416 11.59 15.31 -12.75
C VAL A 416 10.17 15.87 -12.73
N MET A 417 10.06 17.18 -12.97
CA MET A 417 8.78 17.90 -12.98
C MET A 417 8.32 18.18 -14.41
N ASN A 418 7.01 18.36 -14.59
CA ASN A 418 6.44 18.84 -15.85
C ASN A 418 6.82 20.30 -16.13
N ALA A 419 6.43 20.85 -17.29
CA ALA A 419 6.80 22.21 -17.71
C ALA A 419 6.21 23.30 -16.79
N GLU A 420 5.04 23.10 -16.23
CA GLU A 420 4.39 24.01 -15.29
C GLU A 420 5.08 23.96 -13.92
N GLY A 421 5.30 22.77 -13.40
CA GLY A 421 6.04 22.54 -12.16
C GLY A 421 7.46 23.08 -12.23
N SER A 422 8.16 22.92 -13.36
CA SER A 422 9.50 23.46 -13.55
C SER A 422 9.56 24.99 -13.41
N LYS A 423 8.54 25.70 -13.94
CA LYS A 423 8.43 27.16 -13.81
C LYS A 423 8.10 27.60 -12.38
N ALA A 424 7.17 26.88 -11.73
CA ALA A 424 6.79 27.16 -10.36
C ALA A 424 7.95 26.87 -9.40
N TRP A 425 8.67 25.76 -9.62
CA TRP A 425 9.86 25.37 -8.85
C TRP A 425 11.02 26.38 -9.00
N ALA A 426 11.28 26.85 -10.23
CA ALA A 426 12.29 27.89 -10.47
C ALA A 426 11.96 29.17 -9.69
N ARG A 427 10.70 29.61 -9.70
CA ARG A 427 10.28 30.78 -8.92
C ARG A 427 10.42 30.54 -7.41
N LEU A 428 9.91 29.40 -6.91
CA LEU A 428 9.98 29.05 -5.50
C LEU A 428 11.42 28.97 -4.98
N THR A 429 12.31 28.32 -5.74
CA THR A 429 13.73 28.23 -5.36
C THR A 429 14.43 29.59 -5.43
N LYS A 430 14.11 30.43 -6.42
CA LYS A 430 14.65 31.81 -6.51
C LYS A 430 14.27 32.69 -5.33
N GLU A 431 13.02 32.62 -4.88
CA GLU A 431 12.50 33.39 -3.73
C GLU A 431 13.07 32.91 -2.38
N ASN A 432 13.55 31.66 -2.33
CA ASN A 432 14.05 31.01 -1.13
C ASN A 432 15.57 30.73 -1.14
N ILE A 433 16.35 31.43 -1.95
CA ILE A 433 17.83 31.31 -1.92
C ILE A 433 18.37 31.62 -0.51
N GLY A 434 19.18 30.72 0.08
CA GLY A 434 19.71 30.81 1.43
C GLY A 434 18.70 30.46 2.53
N ARG A 435 17.54 29.91 2.16
CA ARG A 435 16.54 29.30 3.05
C ARG A 435 16.39 27.81 2.74
N GLN A 436 15.68 27.11 3.57
CA GLN A 436 15.31 25.72 3.35
C GLN A 436 13.93 25.61 2.70
N ILE A 437 13.74 24.63 1.84
CA ILE A 437 12.41 24.20 1.37
C ILE A 437 12.17 22.81 1.92
N ALA A 438 11.12 22.65 2.71
CA ALA A 438 10.75 21.36 3.25
C ALA A 438 10.01 20.51 2.21
N ILE A 439 10.41 19.27 2.10
CA ILE A 439 9.78 18.23 1.29
C ILE A 439 8.98 17.37 2.24
N VAL A 440 7.67 17.51 2.18
CA VAL A 440 6.69 16.82 3.02
C VAL A 440 5.99 15.76 2.21
N LEU A 441 5.84 14.60 2.78
CA LEU A 441 5.08 13.50 2.20
C LEU A 441 4.17 12.93 3.30
N ASP A 442 2.87 12.90 3.03
CA ASP A 442 1.88 12.36 3.96
C ASP A 442 1.99 12.98 5.37
N GLU A 443 1.99 14.31 5.46
CA GLU A 443 2.07 15.11 6.69
C GLU A 443 3.42 15.06 7.43
N MET A 444 4.43 14.31 6.96
CA MET A 444 5.73 14.16 7.58
C MET A 444 6.83 14.80 6.74
N VAL A 445 7.79 15.47 7.37
CA VAL A 445 8.95 16.08 6.68
C VAL A 445 10.00 15.01 6.39
N TYR A 446 10.26 14.76 5.13
CA TYR A 446 11.29 13.82 4.69
C TYR A 446 12.67 14.47 4.61
N SER A 447 12.72 15.73 4.21
CA SER A 447 13.97 16.47 4.06
C SER A 447 13.67 17.98 3.98
N ALA A 448 14.60 18.81 4.44
CA ALA A 448 14.53 20.27 4.30
C ALA A 448 15.88 20.81 3.80
N PRO A 449 16.22 20.57 2.51
CA PRO A 449 17.50 21.01 1.93
C PRO A 449 17.58 22.53 1.82
N ASN A 450 18.82 23.06 1.94
CA ASN A 450 19.10 24.46 1.65
C ASN A 450 19.03 24.72 0.16
N VAL A 451 18.42 25.82 -0.24
CA VAL A 451 18.40 26.30 -1.61
C VAL A 451 19.64 27.17 -1.85
N ASN A 452 20.55 26.69 -2.68
CA ASN A 452 21.77 27.42 -3.01
C ASN A 452 21.56 28.35 -4.22
N ASP A 453 20.83 27.87 -5.23
CA ASP A 453 20.61 28.57 -6.50
C ASP A 453 19.19 28.35 -7.02
N GLU A 454 18.77 29.18 -8.00
CA GLU A 454 17.54 29.00 -8.76
C GLU A 454 17.61 27.71 -9.61
N ILE A 455 16.62 26.80 -9.46
CA ILE A 455 16.57 25.53 -10.18
C ILE A 455 15.60 25.63 -11.36
N THR A 456 16.10 25.99 -12.53
CA THR A 456 15.29 26.24 -13.74
C THR A 456 14.94 24.98 -14.54
N GLY A 457 15.65 23.87 -14.31
CA GLY A 457 15.55 22.66 -15.15
C GLY A 457 14.44 21.68 -14.76
N GLY A 458 13.66 21.94 -13.71
CA GLY A 458 12.62 21.04 -13.20
C GLY A 458 13.13 19.68 -12.73
N ARG A 459 14.44 19.54 -12.50
CA ARG A 459 15.07 18.38 -11.89
C ARG A 459 15.53 18.74 -10.50
N SER A 460 15.14 17.93 -9.54
CA SER A 460 15.49 18.13 -8.14
C SER A 460 15.84 16.81 -7.47
N GLN A 461 16.49 16.88 -6.34
CA GLN A 461 16.94 15.71 -5.59
C GLN A 461 16.42 15.80 -4.16
N ILE A 462 15.85 14.69 -3.68
CA ILE A 462 15.55 14.51 -2.27
C ILE A 462 16.75 13.79 -1.67
N THR A 463 17.47 14.48 -0.80
CA THR A 463 18.60 13.92 -0.06
C THR A 463 18.17 13.65 1.37
N GLY A 464 18.69 12.58 1.97
CA GLY A 464 18.41 12.20 3.36
C GLY A 464 19.16 10.91 3.68
N HIS A 465 19.16 10.52 4.94
CA HIS A 465 19.76 9.25 5.36
C HIS A 465 18.86 8.07 4.98
N PHE A 466 18.66 7.84 3.67
CA PHE A 466 17.86 6.72 3.16
C PHE A 466 18.66 5.44 3.08
N THR A 467 18.05 4.31 3.40
CA THR A 467 18.52 3.01 2.94
C THR A 467 18.23 2.87 1.44
N PRO A 468 18.93 1.98 0.71
CA PRO A 468 18.65 1.73 -0.71
C PRO A 468 17.18 1.35 -0.98
N GLU A 469 16.60 0.55 -0.08
CA GLU A 469 15.20 0.12 -0.13
C GLU A 469 14.25 1.28 0.06
N GLU A 470 14.47 2.13 1.07
CA GLU A 470 13.64 3.32 1.33
C GLU A 470 13.68 4.32 0.17
N ALA A 471 14.86 4.57 -0.40
CA ALA A 471 14.99 5.44 -1.57
C ALA A 471 14.21 4.89 -2.78
N LYS A 472 14.27 3.57 -3.00
CA LYS A 472 13.53 2.89 -4.06
C LYS A 472 12.02 2.94 -3.83
N ASP A 473 11.57 2.71 -2.59
CA ASP A 473 10.16 2.78 -2.23
C ASP A 473 9.60 4.20 -2.38
N LEU A 474 10.35 5.20 -1.90
CA LEU A 474 9.98 6.61 -2.07
C LEU A 474 9.88 6.98 -3.55
N ALA A 475 10.87 6.60 -4.37
CA ALA A 475 10.83 6.83 -5.82
C ALA A 475 9.62 6.15 -6.48
N ASN A 476 9.29 4.92 -6.09
CA ASN A 476 8.13 4.19 -6.60
C ASN A 476 6.80 4.85 -6.20
N VAL A 477 6.69 5.31 -4.95
CA VAL A 477 5.52 6.03 -4.45
C VAL A 477 5.31 7.33 -5.22
N LEU A 478 6.37 8.15 -5.37
CA LEU A 478 6.31 9.41 -6.11
C LEU A 478 5.96 9.21 -7.59
N LYS A 479 6.54 8.20 -8.23
CA LYS A 479 6.28 7.87 -9.64
C LYS A 479 4.88 7.28 -9.87
N SER A 480 4.27 6.67 -8.85
CA SER A 480 2.90 6.13 -8.93
C SER A 480 1.83 7.22 -8.88
N GLY A 481 2.19 8.40 -8.38
CA GLY A 481 1.31 9.54 -8.22
C GLY A 481 0.49 9.54 -6.92
N LYS A 482 -0.19 10.67 -6.69
CA LYS A 482 -1.03 10.92 -5.53
C LYS A 482 -2.32 10.12 -5.60
N MET A 483 -2.76 9.55 -4.49
CA MET A 483 -4.11 9.00 -4.37
C MET A 483 -5.14 10.12 -4.19
N ALA A 484 -6.34 9.90 -4.72
CA ALA A 484 -7.43 10.87 -4.61
C ALA A 484 -7.92 11.08 -3.17
N ALA A 485 -7.73 10.09 -2.31
CA ALA A 485 -8.04 10.15 -0.87
C ALA A 485 -7.13 9.19 -0.09
N SER A 486 -7.11 9.36 1.22
CA SER A 486 -6.42 8.43 2.12
C SER A 486 -7.08 7.04 2.08
N VAL A 487 -6.26 6.01 2.32
CA VAL A 487 -6.68 4.62 2.34
C VAL A 487 -6.34 4.02 3.69
N HIS A 488 -7.31 3.33 4.29
CA HIS A 488 -7.14 2.65 5.57
C HIS A 488 -7.22 1.14 5.41
N ILE A 489 -6.44 0.41 6.20
CA ILE A 489 -6.55 -1.04 6.29
C ILE A 489 -7.72 -1.36 7.23
N VAL A 490 -8.76 -2.01 6.68
CA VAL A 490 -9.94 -2.46 7.45
C VAL A 490 -9.73 -3.87 7.98
N GLN A 491 -9.06 -4.70 7.18
CA GLN A 491 -8.75 -6.08 7.56
C GLN A 491 -7.37 -6.43 7.04
N GLU A 492 -6.62 -7.15 7.84
CA GLU A 492 -5.29 -7.63 7.51
C GLU A 492 -5.10 -9.05 8.04
N ASP A 493 -4.66 -9.94 7.15
CA ASP A 493 -4.30 -11.31 7.47
C ASP A 493 -2.88 -11.57 6.97
N VAL A 494 -1.98 -11.93 7.87
CA VAL A 494 -0.59 -12.25 7.53
C VAL A 494 -0.37 -13.74 7.70
N VAL A 495 -0.03 -14.43 6.61
CA VAL A 495 0.30 -15.86 6.60
C VAL A 495 1.80 -16.01 6.59
N GLY A 496 2.35 -16.60 7.66
CA GLY A 496 3.78 -16.84 7.75
C GLY A 496 4.28 -17.84 6.70
N PRO A 497 5.53 -17.70 6.19
CA PRO A 497 6.08 -18.61 5.18
C PRO A 497 6.16 -20.07 5.64
N SER A 498 6.31 -20.33 6.95
CA SER A 498 6.35 -21.68 7.52
C SER A 498 5.01 -22.40 7.38
N LEU A 499 3.88 -21.71 7.60
CA LEU A 499 2.54 -22.26 7.42
C LEU A 499 2.26 -22.60 5.96
N GLY A 500 2.69 -21.76 5.04
CA GLY A 500 2.60 -22.02 3.60
C GLY A 500 3.40 -23.26 3.20
N GLN A 501 4.62 -23.41 3.71
CA GLN A 501 5.47 -24.58 3.41
C GLN A 501 4.88 -25.88 3.95
N GLU A 502 4.30 -25.88 5.15
CA GLU A 502 3.60 -27.05 5.70
C GLU A 502 2.38 -27.42 4.85
N ALA A 503 1.60 -26.42 4.41
CA ALA A 503 0.44 -26.61 3.53
C ALA A 503 0.85 -27.20 2.16
N ILE A 504 1.95 -26.70 1.56
CA ILE A 504 2.53 -27.27 0.32
C ILE A 504 2.91 -28.74 0.54
N ASN A 505 3.67 -29.03 1.59
CA ASN A 505 4.13 -30.40 1.87
C ASN A 505 2.94 -31.34 2.09
N ALA A 506 1.96 -30.94 2.89
CA ALA A 506 0.74 -31.71 3.11
C ALA A 506 -0.06 -31.93 1.83
N GLY A 507 -0.22 -30.86 1.01
CA GLY A 507 -0.91 -30.92 -0.26
C GLY A 507 -0.22 -31.84 -1.28
N VAL A 508 1.10 -31.71 -1.43
CA VAL A 508 1.90 -32.55 -2.34
C VAL A 508 1.89 -34.00 -1.89
N ILE A 509 2.05 -34.28 -0.60
CA ILE A 509 2.00 -35.65 -0.06
C ILE A 509 0.62 -36.26 -0.33
N SER A 510 -0.46 -35.53 -0.06
CA SER A 510 -1.84 -35.98 -0.33
C SER A 510 -2.06 -36.26 -1.82
N PHE A 511 -1.58 -35.37 -2.69
CA PHE A 511 -1.68 -35.53 -4.14
C PHE A 511 -0.92 -36.78 -4.63
N VAL A 512 0.33 -36.97 -4.19
CA VAL A 512 1.16 -38.13 -4.57
C VAL A 512 0.56 -39.41 -4.03
N LEU A 513 0.06 -39.40 -2.79
CA LEU A 513 -0.59 -40.57 -2.19
C LEU A 513 -1.86 -40.97 -2.96
N ALA A 514 -2.73 -40.00 -3.30
CA ALA A 514 -3.91 -40.23 -4.11
C ALA A 514 -3.55 -40.79 -5.49
N LEU A 515 -2.56 -40.22 -6.15
CA LEU A 515 -2.07 -40.69 -7.45
C LEU A 515 -1.60 -42.14 -7.39
N VAL A 516 -0.71 -42.47 -6.44
CA VAL A 516 -0.19 -43.83 -6.27
C VAL A 516 -1.29 -44.84 -5.97
N LEU A 517 -2.25 -44.49 -5.09
CA LEU A 517 -3.38 -45.36 -4.76
C LEU A 517 -4.26 -45.63 -6.00
N LEU A 518 -4.53 -44.60 -6.83
CA LEU A 518 -5.28 -44.75 -8.07
C LEU A 518 -4.54 -45.63 -9.08
N MET A 519 -3.23 -45.45 -9.25
CA MET A 519 -2.41 -46.27 -10.14
C MET A 519 -2.40 -47.74 -9.71
N VAL A 520 -2.20 -48.00 -8.42
CA VAL A 520 -2.25 -49.37 -7.87
C VAL A 520 -3.64 -49.98 -8.07
N TYR A 521 -4.71 -49.22 -7.83
CA TYR A 521 -6.09 -49.67 -8.05
C TYR A 521 -6.32 -50.08 -9.53
N MET A 522 -5.91 -49.24 -10.49
CA MET A 522 -6.10 -49.52 -11.92
C MET A 522 -5.32 -50.76 -12.35
N CYS A 523 -4.09 -50.94 -11.92
CA CYS A 523 -3.30 -52.13 -12.22
C CYS A 523 -3.86 -53.40 -11.56
N ALA A 524 -4.34 -53.32 -10.32
CA ALA A 524 -4.91 -54.45 -9.59
C ALA A 524 -6.25 -54.92 -10.19
N PHE A 525 -7.11 -53.96 -10.59
CA PHE A 525 -8.47 -54.26 -11.00
C PHE A 525 -8.60 -54.62 -12.50
N TYR A 526 -7.84 -53.95 -13.36
CA TYR A 526 -7.89 -54.15 -14.82
C TYR A 526 -6.73 -55.00 -15.37
N GLY A 527 -5.75 -55.35 -14.51
CA GLY A 527 -4.56 -56.05 -14.92
C GLY A 527 -3.41 -55.11 -15.30
N LEU A 528 -2.18 -55.64 -15.34
CA LEU A 528 -0.96 -54.84 -15.45
C LEU A 528 -0.92 -53.99 -16.75
N VAL A 529 -1.22 -54.60 -17.92
CA VAL A 529 -1.10 -53.89 -19.21
C VAL A 529 -2.17 -52.80 -19.37
N PRO A 530 -3.48 -53.07 -19.20
CA PRO A 530 -4.49 -52.00 -19.27
C PRO A 530 -4.32 -50.95 -18.16
N GLY A 531 -3.93 -51.38 -16.93
CA GLY A 531 -3.65 -50.48 -15.85
C GLY A 531 -2.54 -49.48 -16.18
N LEU A 532 -1.38 -49.94 -16.65
CA LEU A 532 -0.28 -49.06 -17.05
C LEU A 532 -0.64 -48.09 -18.18
N ILE A 533 -1.52 -48.50 -19.11
CA ILE A 533 -2.01 -47.59 -20.15
C ILE A 533 -2.88 -46.48 -19.55
N ALA A 534 -3.78 -46.83 -18.61
CA ALA A 534 -4.60 -45.84 -17.91
C ALA A 534 -3.75 -44.92 -17.03
N ASP A 535 -2.74 -45.47 -16.36
CA ASP A 535 -1.80 -44.70 -15.53
C ASP A 535 -0.99 -43.71 -16.36
N GLY A 536 -0.54 -44.15 -17.56
CA GLY A 536 0.11 -43.26 -18.53
C GLY A 536 -0.80 -42.11 -18.98
N ALA A 537 -2.09 -42.41 -19.24
CA ALA A 537 -3.08 -41.37 -19.56
C ALA A 537 -3.32 -40.42 -18.40
N LEU A 538 -3.33 -40.91 -17.16
CA LEU A 538 -3.49 -40.11 -15.95
C LEU A 538 -2.31 -39.15 -15.72
N VAL A 539 -1.07 -39.64 -15.86
CA VAL A 539 0.14 -38.80 -15.77
C VAL A 539 0.15 -37.74 -16.87
N LEU A 540 -0.27 -38.10 -18.10
CA LEU A 540 -0.37 -37.15 -19.19
C LEU A 540 -1.47 -36.10 -18.95
N ASN A 541 -2.56 -36.46 -18.31
CA ASN A 541 -3.62 -35.52 -17.92
C ASN A 541 -3.10 -34.49 -16.91
N ILE A 542 -2.39 -34.91 -15.86
CA ILE A 542 -1.75 -34.01 -14.89
C ILE A 542 -0.78 -33.05 -15.60
N PHE A 543 0.06 -33.58 -16.48
CA PHE A 543 1.03 -32.80 -17.24
C PHE A 543 0.34 -31.69 -18.06
N PHE A 544 -0.75 -32.02 -18.77
CA PHE A 544 -1.51 -31.05 -19.54
C PHE A 544 -2.23 -30.04 -18.63
N THR A 545 -2.81 -30.48 -17.52
CA THR A 545 -3.47 -29.59 -16.56
C THR A 545 -2.48 -28.56 -16.01
N MET A 546 -1.31 -29.01 -15.55
CA MET A 546 -0.27 -28.11 -15.05
C MET A 546 0.27 -27.17 -16.13
N GLY A 547 0.46 -27.69 -17.36
CA GLY A 547 0.93 -26.88 -18.49
C GLY A 547 -0.08 -25.81 -18.92
N ILE A 548 -1.36 -26.14 -18.90
CA ILE A 548 -2.45 -25.20 -19.20
C ILE A 548 -2.54 -24.13 -18.10
N LEU A 549 -2.52 -24.52 -16.83
CA LEU A 549 -2.49 -23.56 -15.71
C LEU A 549 -1.30 -22.59 -15.80
N ALA A 550 -0.11 -23.10 -16.12
CA ALA A 550 1.06 -22.26 -16.36
C ALA A 550 0.86 -21.30 -17.55
N SER A 551 0.26 -21.78 -18.65
CA SER A 551 -0.01 -20.97 -19.84
C SER A 551 -0.98 -19.82 -19.60
N PHE A 552 -1.97 -20.01 -18.74
CA PHE A 552 -2.93 -18.97 -18.31
C PHE A 552 -2.42 -18.10 -17.17
N GLN A 553 -1.21 -18.35 -16.67
CA GLN A 553 -0.66 -17.68 -15.48
C GLN A 553 -1.61 -17.78 -14.26
N ALA A 554 -2.30 -18.92 -14.15
CA ALA A 554 -3.22 -19.18 -13.07
C ALA A 554 -2.46 -19.35 -11.74
N VAL A 555 -3.06 -18.84 -10.64
CA VAL A 555 -2.49 -18.95 -9.31
C VAL A 555 -2.90 -20.27 -8.68
N LEU A 556 -1.93 -21.12 -8.32
CA LEU A 556 -2.17 -22.37 -7.62
C LEU A 556 -2.40 -22.10 -6.13
N THR A 557 -3.59 -22.41 -5.65
CA THR A 557 -4.01 -22.28 -4.26
C THR A 557 -4.18 -23.64 -3.58
N LEU A 558 -4.28 -23.69 -2.26
CA LEU A 558 -4.56 -24.94 -1.54
C LEU A 558 -5.91 -25.58 -1.97
N PRO A 559 -7.02 -24.83 -2.09
CA PRO A 559 -8.23 -25.32 -2.71
C PRO A 559 -8.04 -25.81 -4.15
N GLY A 560 -7.19 -25.15 -4.94
CA GLY A 560 -6.85 -25.57 -6.30
C GLY A 560 -6.14 -26.93 -6.33
N ILE A 561 -5.24 -27.20 -5.38
CA ILE A 561 -4.65 -28.57 -5.22
C ILE A 561 -5.74 -29.59 -4.91
N ALA A 562 -6.67 -29.28 -4.01
CA ALA A 562 -7.81 -30.16 -3.71
C ALA A 562 -8.68 -30.40 -4.97
N GLY A 563 -8.93 -29.38 -5.79
CA GLY A 563 -9.61 -29.50 -7.08
C GLY A 563 -8.86 -30.41 -8.05
N MET A 564 -7.54 -30.31 -8.12
CA MET A 564 -6.71 -31.21 -8.93
C MET A 564 -6.80 -32.66 -8.45
N VAL A 565 -6.79 -32.94 -7.13
CA VAL A 565 -6.96 -34.29 -6.58
C VAL A 565 -8.34 -34.86 -6.96
N LEU A 566 -9.38 -34.05 -6.90
CA LEU A 566 -10.72 -34.44 -7.35
C LEU A 566 -10.75 -34.76 -8.86
N THR A 567 -10.11 -33.93 -9.66
CA THR A 567 -10.02 -34.11 -11.11
C THR A 567 -9.29 -35.41 -11.50
N LEU A 568 -8.29 -35.84 -10.70
CA LEU A 568 -7.63 -37.14 -10.89
C LEU A 568 -8.63 -38.31 -10.78
N GLY A 569 -9.52 -38.26 -9.78
CA GLY A 569 -10.57 -39.26 -9.64
C GLY A 569 -11.50 -39.33 -10.87
N MET A 570 -11.94 -38.15 -11.35
CA MET A 570 -12.80 -38.05 -12.53
C MET A 570 -12.06 -38.48 -13.84
N ALA A 571 -10.76 -38.20 -13.95
CA ALA A 571 -9.97 -38.62 -15.09
C ALA A 571 -9.83 -40.15 -15.18
N VAL A 572 -9.72 -40.85 -14.06
CA VAL A 572 -9.72 -42.30 -13.99
C VAL A 572 -11.06 -42.89 -14.41
N ASP A 573 -12.19 -42.27 -14.05
CA ASP A 573 -13.52 -42.72 -14.35
C ASP A 573 -13.76 -42.87 -15.87
N ALA A 574 -13.24 -41.93 -16.67
CA ALA A 574 -13.30 -42.06 -18.15
C ALA A 574 -12.61 -43.34 -18.67
N ASN A 575 -11.47 -43.71 -18.11
CA ASN A 575 -10.78 -44.96 -18.46
C ASN A 575 -11.55 -46.19 -17.97
N VAL A 576 -12.12 -46.12 -16.77
CA VAL A 576 -12.99 -47.19 -16.22
C VAL A 576 -14.20 -47.44 -17.13
N LEU A 577 -14.90 -46.38 -17.57
CA LEU A 577 -16.05 -46.50 -18.49
C LEU A 577 -15.66 -47.18 -19.81
N ILE A 578 -14.53 -46.79 -20.41
CA ILE A 578 -14.03 -47.40 -21.64
C ILE A 578 -13.72 -48.88 -21.41
N TYR A 579 -13.06 -49.23 -20.32
CA TYR A 579 -12.68 -50.63 -20.04
C TYR A 579 -13.88 -51.49 -19.72
N GLU A 580 -14.85 -51.03 -18.96
CA GLU A 580 -16.07 -51.79 -18.69
C GLU A 580 -16.90 -52.01 -19.95
N ARG A 581 -17.05 -50.98 -20.82
CA ARG A 581 -17.70 -51.16 -22.14
C ARG A 581 -16.94 -52.14 -23.04
N THR A 582 -15.60 -52.07 -23.03
CA THR A 582 -14.78 -53.04 -23.78
C THR A 582 -14.97 -54.46 -23.23
N LYS A 583 -15.04 -54.68 -21.93
CA LYS A 583 -15.33 -55.97 -21.30
C LYS A 583 -16.73 -56.50 -21.66
N GLU A 584 -17.74 -55.63 -21.69
CA GLU A 584 -19.10 -55.99 -22.13
C GLU A 584 -19.10 -56.50 -23.58
N GLU A 585 -18.42 -55.80 -24.50
CA GLU A 585 -18.33 -56.16 -25.89
C GLU A 585 -17.53 -57.47 -26.11
N LEU A 586 -16.50 -57.72 -25.30
CA LEU A 586 -15.76 -58.99 -25.30
C LEU A 586 -16.65 -60.16 -24.81
N ARG A 587 -17.45 -59.94 -23.75
CA ARG A 587 -18.42 -60.94 -23.26
C ARG A 587 -19.50 -61.27 -24.28
N ALA A 588 -19.84 -60.28 -25.15
CA ALA A 588 -20.76 -60.46 -26.28
C ALA A 588 -20.14 -61.25 -27.42
N GLY A 589 -18.88 -61.72 -27.31
CA GLY A 589 -18.22 -62.57 -28.30
C GLY A 589 -17.51 -61.83 -29.42
N LYS A 590 -17.30 -60.51 -29.34
CA LYS A 590 -16.57 -59.74 -30.34
C LYS A 590 -15.05 -59.97 -30.24
N SER A 591 -14.35 -59.85 -31.35
CA SER A 591 -12.89 -59.89 -31.37
C SER A 591 -12.31 -58.68 -30.59
N LEU A 592 -11.13 -58.83 -29.98
CA LEU A 592 -10.48 -57.84 -29.14
C LEU A 592 -10.39 -56.45 -29.82
N GLY A 593 -9.93 -56.38 -31.06
CA GLY A 593 -9.83 -55.12 -31.80
C GLY A 593 -11.16 -54.41 -32.04
N LYS A 594 -12.23 -55.21 -32.32
CA LYS A 594 -13.57 -54.67 -32.51
C LYS A 594 -14.22 -54.28 -31.20
N ALA A 595 -14.03 -55.07 -30.13
CA ALA A 595 -14.51 -54.76 -28.79
C ALA A 595 -13.92 -53.48 -28.22
N ILE A 596 -12.62 -53.22 -28.45
CA ILE A 596 -11.97 -51.95 -28.07
C ILE A 596 -12.60 -50.80 -28.87
N ALA A 597 -12.73 -50.90 -30.18
CA ALA A 597 -13.28 -49.81 -31.01
C ALA A 597 -14.73 -49.48 -30.64
N ASP A 598 -15.56 -50.51 -30.42
CA ASP A 598 -16.95 -50.35 -30.01
C ASP A 598 -17.07 -49.85 -28.58
N GLY A 599 -16.18 -50.29 -27.65
CA GLY A 599 -16.09 -49.83 -26.27
C GLY A 599 -15.82 -48.33 -26.19
N TYR A 600 -14.85 -47.82 -26.94
CA TYR A 600 -14.58 -46.38 -27.04
C TYR A 600 -15.77 -45.60 -27.60
N SER A 601 -16.40 -46.10 -28.67
CA SER A 601 -17.55 -45.46 -29.31
C SER A 601 -18.75 -45.38 -28.36
N ASN A 602 -19.03 -46.46 -27.64
CA ASN A 602 -20.19 -46.56 -26.75
C ASN A 602 -19.98 -45.80 -25.42
N ALA A 603 -18.75 -45.68 -24.97
CA ALA A 603 -18.41 -44.90 -23.76
C ALA A 603 -18.40 -43.38 -24.01
N PHE A 604 -18.22 -42.94 -25.28
CA PHE A 604 -18.00 -41.54 -25.60
C PHE A 604 -19.11 -40.61 -25.12
N SER A 605 -20.38 -40.96 -25.32
CA SER A 605 -21.50 -40.12 -24.85
C SER A 605 -21.49 -39.90 -23.33
N ALA A 606 -21.32 -40.99 -22.57
CA ALA A 606 -21.29 -40.88 -21.11
C ALA A 606 -20.10 -40.06 -20.59
N ILE A 607 -18.92 -40.22 -21.23
CA ILE A 607 -17.73 -39.44 -20.87
C ILE A 607 -17.93 -37.96 -21.21
N PHE A 608 -18.51 -37.66 -22.38
CA PHE A 608 -18.79 -36.29 -22.78
C PHE A 608 -19.79 -35.60 -21.86
N ASP A 609 -20.88 -36.27 -21.50
CA ASP A 609 -21.92 -35.73 -20.63
C ASP A 609 -21.37 -35.47 -19.21
N SER A 610 -20.56 -36.40 -18.67
CA SER A 610 -19.91 -36.23 -17.35
C SER A 610 -18.96 -35.03 -17.31
N ASN A 611 -18.11 -34.89 -18.34
CA ASN A 611 -17.19 -33.75 -18.43
C ASN A 611 -17.93 -32.42 -18.66
N LEU A 612 -19.02 -32.41 -19.46
CA LEU A 612 -19.82 -31.20 -19.67
C LEU A 612 -20.48 -30.72 -18.38
N THR A 613 -21.02 -31.62 -17.55
CA THR A 613 -21.60 -31.26 -16.25
C THR A 613 -20.55 -30.69 -15.28
N SER A 614 -19.35 -31.27 -15.29
CA SER A 614 -18.22 -30.78 -14.48
C SER A 614 -17.77 -29.37 -14.92
N ILE A 615 -17.68 -29.12 -16.24
CA ILE A 615 -17.36 -27.79 -16.79
C ILE A 615 -18.43 -26.75 -16.38
N ILE A 616 -19.72 -27.09 -16.51
CA ILE A 616 -20.81 -26.18 -16.13
C ILE A 616 -20.69 -25.84 -14.63
N THR A 617 -20.47 -26.84 -13.77
CA THR A 617 -20.28 -26.62 -12.33
C THR A 617 -19.06 -25.74 -12.06
N GLY A 618 -17.93 -26.00 -12.70
CA GLY A 618 -16.72 -25.18 -12.59
C GLY A 618 -16.97 -23.72 -12.99
N ILE A 619 -17.65 -23.50 -14.13
CA ILE A 619 -18.01 -22.14 -14.59
C ILE A 619 -18.87 -21.41 -13.55
N VAL A 620 -19.91 -22.08 -13.01
CA VAL A 620 -20.78 -21.48 -11.98
C VAL A 620 -19.96 -21.10 -10.73
N LEU A 621 -19.14 -22.02 -10.23
CA LEU A 621 -18.29 -21.77 -9.06
C LEU A 621 -17.24 -20.67 -9.33
N PHE A 622 -16.72 -20.57 -10.54
CA PHE A 622 -15.75 -19.53 -10.91
C PHE A 622 -16.37 -18.13 -10.93
N TYR A 623 -17.59 -17.99 -11.48
CA TYR A 623 -18.26 -16.69 -11.61
C TYR A 623 -18.93 -16.22 -10.32
N PHE A 624 -19.56 -17.13 -9.58
CA PHE A 624 -20.32 -16.80 -8.38
C PHE A 624 -19.58 -17.12 -7.07
N GLY A 625 -18.50 -17.90 -7.14
CA GLY A 625 -17.67 -18.20 -5.98
C GLY A 625 -16.73 -17.07 -5.62
N THR A 626 -16.42 -16.93 -4.33
CA THR A 626 -15.46 -15.99 -3.79
C THR A 626 -14.32 -16.71 -3.06
N GLY A 627 -13.12 -16.11 -3.02
CA GLY A 627 -11.98 -16.65 -2.27
C GLY A 627 -11.66 -18.12 -2.59
N PRO A 628 -11.69 -19.01 -1.57
CA PRO A 628 -11.34 -20.43 -1.71
C PRO A 628 -12.21 -21.19 -2.72
N ILE A 629 -13.50 -20.84 -2.84
CA ILE A 629 -14.43 -21.50 -3.78
C ILE A 629 -14.01 -21.23 -5.23
N ARG A 630 -13.64 -19.99 -5.53
CA ARG A 630 -13.14 -19.61 -6.85
C ARG A 630 -11.79 -20.27 -7.17
N GLY A 631 -10.91 -20.40 -6.16
CA GLY A 631 -9.63 -21.09 -6.30
C GLY A 631 -9.78 -22.60 -6.55
N PHE A 632 -10.87 -23.23 -6.04
CA PHE A 632 -11.20 -24.62 -6.30
C PHE A 632 -11.77 -24.84 -7.72
N ALA A 633 -12.58 -23.91 -8.23
CA ALA A 633 -13.28 -23.99 -9.53
C ALA A 633 -12.36 -23.98 -10.75
#